data_697b34becaedca6497c84a57a2d6cffc
#
_entry.id   697b34becaedca6497c84a57a2d6cffc
#
_cell.length_a   1.000
_cell.length_b   1.000
_cell.length_c   1.000
_cell.angle_alpha   90.00
_cell.angle_beta   90.00
_cell.angle_gamma   90.00
#
_symmetry.space_group_name_H-M   'P 1'
#
loop_
_entity.id
_entity.type
_entity.pdbx_description
1 polymer ?
#
loop_
_entity_poly.entity_id
_entity_poly.type
_entity_poly.pdbx_seq_one_letter_code
_entity_poly.pdbx_strand_id
1 'polypeptide(L)'
;MSRLTHNIRREYPKEFEAAGFLKGMAITAQPLQARLTGDVRPALLVLSGAVGLVLLIACVNVANLLLARASARQRELAVRLALGSHRRRIIQQMLTESMMLALPGGLAGIAIAYFAVAGLNAGKPLVLENYPAISMDVVTLAFTFALTLVTGLVFGMAPAVAAARVSIHDALKSGGHMLSGGRAAARLRQVLVVAELGVSLVLLIGAGLLARSFVKLAQTDLGFPAENLLTLRVNLVGAPYATAEGQKGFYNNVLQRLSRLPIVRHAAVMEAPLEEGWYRTTMFQIAGQAPVPMAQRPEAGVSVVSRDFFQTVAIPLRAGRIFDMQDNRGSTDKIVVNEALARQIFPGENPIGQRLAFGPNRSSQSTIVGVVGNIRGSALGAEPTPFIYRCTCQTNSPFESSMALIVRTTADPRAAIRSVEGQVYAVDRNQPIFGVKTMEDRLGAALAPQRFHVLLIGIFAAIALVLSAVGVYGVMSYQVMRRTREIGIRMAMGARPGNVVRMVVGESVALAVAAAVAGLGGAWWLTRYLQSMLYGVTALDGVTFATMPVVLATLAIAASFAPAWRASRTDPTTALRDE
;
A
#
# COMPACT_ATOMS: atom_id res chain seq x y z
N MET A 1 -31.15 -1.76 -15.58
CA MET A 1 -30.14 -2.63 -16.16
C MET A 1 -30.71 -3.78 -16.94
N SER A 2 -31.60 -4.62 -16.37
CA SER A 2 -32.30 -5.68 -17.10
C SER A 2 -33.05 -5.20 -18.36
N ARG A 3 -33.58 -3.97 -18.31
CA ARG A 3 -34.29 -3.36 -19.45
C ARG A 3 -33.36 -3.04 -20.63
N LEU A 4 -32.14 -2.55 -20.39
CA LEU A 4 -31.20 -2.24 -21.46
C LEU A 4 -30.71 -3.52 -22.15
N THR A 5 -30.36 -4.53 -21.40
CA THR A 5 -29.97 -5.85 -21.92
C THR A 5 -31.13 -6.50 -22.70
N HIS A 6 -32.35 -6.36 -22.17
CA HIS A 6 -33.56 -6.86 -22.83
C HIS A 6 -33.83 -6.13 -24.16
N ASN A 7 -33.72 -4.80 -24.19
CA ASN A 7 -33.92 -4.00 -25.40
C ASN A 7 -32.87 -4.33 -26.47
N ILE A 8 -31.59 -4.43 -26.11
CA ILE A 8 -30.56 -4.81 -27.07
C ILE A 8 -30.80 -6.21 -27.64
N ARG A 9 -31.20 -7.18 -26.81
CA ARG A 9 -31.56 -8.53 -27.28
C ARG A 9 -32.74 -8.52 -28.24
N ARG A 10 -33.70 -7.62 -28.03
CA ARG A 10 -34.88 -7.48 -28.89
C ARG A 10 -34.54 -6.79 -30.22
N GLU A 11 -33.64 -5.83 -30.19
CA GLU A 11 -33.24 -5.04 -31.36
C GLU A 11 -32.25 -5.78 -32.27
N TYR A 12 -31.37 -6.61 -31.70
CA TYR A 12 -30.33 -7.39 -32.41
C TYR A 12 -30.39 -8.89 -32.09
N PRO A 13 -31.51 -9.59 -32.34
CA PRO A 13 -31.69 -10.98 -31.91
C PRO A 13 -30.74 -11.97 -32.63
N LYS A 14 -30.45 -11.73 -33.92
CA LYS A 14 -29.61 -12.61 -34.74
C LYS A 14 -28.12 -12.54 -34.30
N GLU A 15 -27.62 -11.37 -34.00
CA GLU A 15 -26.27 -11.15 -33.50
C GLU A 15 -26.10 -11.77 -32.11
N PHE A 16 -27.12 -11.67 -31.25
CA PHE A 16 -27.12 -12.30 -29.93
C PHE A 16 -27.18 -13.84 -29.99
N GLU A 17 -27.96 -14.40 -30.91
CA GLU A 17 -28.03 -15.86 -31.12
C GLU A 17 -26.78 -16.41 -31.78
N ALA A 18 -26.23 -15.71 -32.79
CA ALA A 18 -25.01 -16.09 -33.49
C ALA A 18 -23.78 -16.06 -32.55
N ALA A 19 -23.75 -15.14 -31.62
CA ALA A 19 -22.68 -15.00 -30.65
C ALA A 19 -22.78 -15.96 -29.46
N GLY A 20 -23.50 -17.03 -29.53
CA GLY A 20 -23.78 -18.15 -28.57
C GLY A 20 -23.31 -18.05 -27.10
N PHE A 21 -22.28 -17.24 -26.82
CA PHE A 21 -21.75 -16.95 -25.47
C PHE A 21 -22.52 -15.85 -24.73
N LEU A 22 -23.41 -15.13 -25.42
CA LEU A 22 -24.16 -13.99 -24.84
C LEU A 22 -25.39 -14.43 -24.03
N LYS A 23 -25.67 -15.73 -23.97
CA LYS A 23 -26.75 -16.31 -23.15
C LYS A 23 -26.45 -16.24 -21.66
N GLY A 24 -26.27 -15.17 -21.06
CA GLY A 24 -25.89 -14.96 -19.65
C GLY A 24 -25.23 -13.61 -19.43
N MET A 25 -24.80 -12.96 -20.49
CA MET A 25 -24.24 -11.61 -20.36
C MET A 25 -25.29 -10.62 -19.90
N ALA A 26 -24.97 -9.88 -18.87
CA ALA A 26 -25.69 -8.71 -18.40
C ALA A 26 -24.85 -7.47 -18.68
N ILE A 27 -25.47 -6.46 -19.31
CA ILE A 27 -24.84 -5.16 -19.45
C ILE A 27 -24.92 -4.47 -18.10
N THR A 28 -23.79 -4.17 -17.50
CA THR A 28 -23.69 -3.42 -16.24
C THR A 28 -23.18 -2.02 -16.56
N ALA A 29 -23.87 -0.99 -16.08
CA ALA A 29 -23.34 0.37 -16.07
C ALA A 29 -22.97 0.74 -14.65
N GLN A 30 -21.75 1.22 -14.47
CA GLN A 30 -21.27 1.75 -13.21
C GLN A 30 -20.87 3.20 -13.41
N PRO A 31 -21.09 4.08 -12.43
CA PRO A 31 -20.55 5.43 -12.48
C PRO A 31 -19.03 5.36 -12.73
N LEU A 32 -18.54 6.13 -13.69
CA LEU A 32 -17.10 6.14 -14.03
C LEU A 32 -16.23 6.41 -12.80
N GLN A 33 -16.66 7.33 -11.94
CA GLN A 33 -15.99 7.62 -10.69
C GLN A 33 -15.87 6.38 -9.78
N ALA A 34 -16.94 5.60 -9.62
CA ALA A 34 -16.93 4.39 -8.80
C ALA A 34 -15.97 3.33 -9.37
N ARG A 35 -15.85 3.25 -10.70
CA ARG A 35 -14.90 2.35 -11.36
C ARG A 35 -13.45 2.80 -11.18
N LEU A 36 -13.18 4.10 -11.31
CA LEU A 36 -11.83 4.65 -11.15
C LEU A 36 -11.36 4.67 -9.70
N THR A 37 -12.28 4.83 -8.74
CA THR A 37 -11.93 4.93 -7.30
C THR A 37 -12.13 3.62 -6.55
N GLY A 38 -12.77 2.62 -7.14
CA GLY A 38 -13.10 1.35 -6.49
C GLY A 38 -11.89 0.64 -5.89
N ASP A 39 -10.81 0.57 -6.66
CA ASP A 39 -9.58 -0.12 -6.27
C ASP A 39 -8.75 0.66 -5.23
N VAL A 40 -8.91 1.99 -5.17
CA VAL A 40 -8.20 2.86 -4.22
C VAL A 40 -8.94 3.04 -2.89
N ARG A 41 -10.24 2.75 -2.85
CA ARG A 41 -11.09 2.96 -1.66
C ARG A 41 -10.58 2.21 -0.40
N PRO A 42 -10.21 0.92 -0.46
CA PRO A 42 -9.68 0.21 0.71
C PRO A 42 -8.41 0.88 1.26
N ALA A 43 -7.50 1.29 0.38
CA ALA A 43 -6.27 1.97 0.74
C ALA A 43 -6.53 3.33 1.42
N LEU A 44 -7.47 4.12 0.89
CA LEU A 44 -7.87 5.39 1.48
C LEU A 44 -8.51 5.22 2.86
N LEU A 45 -9.33 4.19 3.07
CA LEU A 45 -9.92 3.90 4.38
C LEU A 45 -8.86 3.51 5.41
N VAL A 46 -7.90 2.68 5.03
CA VAL A 46 -6.77 2.30 5.90
C VAL A 46 -5.92 3.53 6.25
N LEU A 47 -5.62 4.37 5.26
CA LEU A 47 -4.86 5.60 5.47
C LEU A 47 -5.60 6.58 6.39
N SER A 48 -6.90 6.78 6.17
CA SER A 48 -7.75 7.62 7.04
C SER A 48 -7.82 7.07 8.47
N GLY A 49 -7.90 5.75 8.62
CA GLY A 49 -7.82 5.07 9.91
C GLY A 49 -6.48 5.33 10.61
N ALA A 50 -5.36 5.21 9.88
CA ALA A 50 -4.03 5.48 10.42
C ALA A 50 -3.87 6.94 10.87
N VAL A 51 -4.35 7.91 10.09
CA VAL A 51 -4.39 9.33 10.47
C VAL A 51 -5.21 9.52 11.74
N GLY A 52 -6.39 8.90 11.83
CA GLY A 52 -7.24 8.95 13.03
C GLY A 52 -6.53 8.39 14.28
N LEU A 53 -5.78 7.30 14.13
CA LEU A 53 -5.00 6.72 15.22
C LEU A 53 -3.84 7.62 15.65
N VAL A 54 -3.11 8.24 14.72
CA VAL A 54 -2.05 9.23 15.05
C VAL A 54 -2.63 10.44 15.75
N LEU A 55 -3.79 10.95 15.28
CA LEU A 55 -4.49 12.05 15.95
C LEU A 55 -4.89 11.68 17.37
N LEU A 56 -5.41 10.46 17.59
CA LEU A 56 -5.75 9.97 18.92
C LEU A 56 -4.52 9.96 19.85
N ILE A 57 -3.37 9.48 19.39
CA ILE A 57 -2.10 9.50 20.12
C ILE A 57 -1.71 10.94 20.49
N ALA A 58 -1.74 11.87 19.52
CA ALA A 58 -1.41 13.26 19.75
C ALA A 58 -2.34 13.89 20.80
N CYS A 59 -3.63 13.61 20.73
CA CYS A 59 -4.63 14.08 21.66
C CYS A 59 -4.41 13.55 23.09
N VAL A 60 -4.09 12.26 23.21
CA VAL A 60 -3.76 11.62 24.51
C VAL A 60 -2.53 12.28 25.11
N ASN A 61 -1.50 12.57 24.32
CA ASN A 61 -0.30 13.26 24.78
C ASN A 61 -0.59 14.67 25.30
N VAL A 62 -1.37 15.45 24.56
CA VAL A 62 -1.81 16.79 25.01
C VAL A 62 -2.61 16.69 26.31
N ALA A 63 -3.55 15.75 26.41
CA ALA A 63 -4.33 15.51 27.64
C ALA A 63 -3.42 15.15 28.83
N ASN A 64 -2.43 14.29 28.63
CA ASN A 64 -1.45 13.91 29.65
C ASN A 64 -0.63 15.11 30.15
N LEU A 65 -0.17 15.97 29.22
CA LEU A 65 0.56 17.20 29.57
C LEU A 65 -0.30 18.23 30.33
N LEU A 66 -1.56 18.41 29.89
CA LEU A 66 -2.49 19.31 30.58
C LEU A 66 -2.86 18.76 31.97
N LEU A 67 -3.07 17.47 32.14
CA LEU A 67 -3.28 16.84 33.45
C LEU A 67 -2.05 17.00 34.36
N ALA A 68 -0.84 16.92 33.81
CA ALA A 68 0.38 17.16 34.58
C ALA A 68 0.46 18.62 35.07
N ARG A 69 0.18 19.60 34.20
CA ARG A 69 0.13 21.03 34.55
C ARG A 69 -0.98 21.33 35.58
N ALA A 70 -2.19 20.78 35.37
CA ALA A 70 -3.30 20.99 36.31
C ALA A 70 -2.95 20.43 37.69
N SER A 71 -2.28 19.28 37.78
CA SER A 71 -1.83 18.73 39.07
C SER A 71 -0.75 19.56 39.75
N ALA A 72 0.17 20.19 39.01
CA ALA A 72 1.17 21.10 39.59
C ALA A 72 0.56 22.40 40.14
N ARG A 73 -0.59 22.83 39.58
CA ARG A 73 -1.30 24.07 40.01
C ARG A 73 -2.46 23.79 40.97
N GLN A 74 -2.61 22.59 41.52
CA GLN A 74 -3.74 22.23 42.39
C GLN A 74 -3.88 23.17 43.62
N ARG A 75 -2.77 23.55 44.24
CA ARG A 75 -2.76 24.46 45.39
C ARG A 75 -3.26 25.88 45.01
N GLU A 76 -2.82 26.40 43.87
CA GLU A 76 -3.26 27.69 43.34
C GLU A 76 -4.77 27.67 43.01
N LEU A 77 -5.24 26.62 42.37
CA LEU A 77 -6.66 26.44 42.02
C LEU A 77 -7.54 26.28 43.26
N ALA A 78 -7.07 25.60 44.30
CA ALA A 78 -7.77 25.44 45.57
C ALA A 78 -7.91 26.77 46.30
N VAL A 79 -6.85 27.61 46.33
CA VAL A 79 -6.88 28.95 46.90
C VAL A 79 -7.87 29.85 46.15
N ARG A 80 -7.89 29.82 44.84
CA ARG A 80 -8.85 30.58 44.02
C ARG A 80 -10.30 30.16 44.30
N LEU A 81 -10.56 28.84 44.42
CA LEU A 81 -11.88 28.32 44.80
C LEU A 81 -12.29 28.77 46.21
N ALA A 82 -11.35 28.75 47.18
CA ALA A 82 -11.58 29.20 48.54
C ALA A 82 -11.88 30.73 48.62
N LEU A 83 -11.29 31.53 47.70
CA LEU A 83 -11.55 32.95 47.54
C LEU A 83 -12.85 33.27 46.75
N GLY A 84 -13.69 32.26 46.45
CA GLY A 84 -15.00 32.44 45.83
C GLY A 84 -15.03 32.31 44.30
N SER A 85 -13.96 31.87 43.66
CA SER A 85 -13.97 31.67 42.21
C SER A 85 -14.92 30.50 41.82
N HIS A 86 -15.79 30.72 40.83
CA HIS A 86 -16.73 29.73 40.35
C HIS A 86 -16.01 28.64 39.51
N ARG A 87 -16.40 27.38 39.68
CA ARG A 87 -15.85 26.23 38.91
C ARG A 87 -15.91 26.47 37.40
N ARG A 88 -16.97 27.12 36.90
CA ARG A 88 -17.12 27.49 35.48
C ARG A 88 -15.95 28.35 34.98
N ARG A 89 -15.44 29.27 35.79
CA ARG A 89 -14.33 30.15 35.42
C ARG A 89 -13.01 29.40 35.28
N ILE A 90 -12.78 28.39 36.12
CA ILE A 90 -11.61 27.48 36.02
C ILE A 90 -11.69 26.65 34.76
N ILE A 91 -12.87 26.08 34.43
CA ILE A 91 -13.10 25.34 33.20
C ILE A 91 -12.84 26.20 31.96
N GLN A 92 -13.41 27.44 31.97
CA GLN A 92 -13.19 28.37 30.85
C GLN A 92 -11.71 28.70 30.68
N GLN A 93 -10.99 28.99 31.76
CA GLN A 93 -9.54 29.24 31.69
C GLN A 93 -8.77 28.08 31.12
N MET A 94 -9.03 26.83 31.57
CA MET A 94 -8.35 25.63 31.05
C MET A 94 -8.66 25.40 29.58
N LEU A 95 -9.91 25.61 29.16
CA LEU A 95 -10.31 25.49 27.76
C LEU A 95 -9.66 26.58 26.89
N THR A 96 -9.56 27.81 27.38
CA THR A 96 -8.86 28.89 26.67
C THR A 96 -7.38 28.55 26.49
N GLU A 97 -6.70 28.06 27.55
CA GLU A 97 -5.32 27.58 27.46
C GLU A 97 -5.16 26.46 26.41
N SER A 98 -6.09 25.52 26.36
CA SER A 98 -6.10 24.44 25.35
C SER A 98 -6.29 25.00 23.94
N MET A 99 -7.19 25.95 23.74
CA MET A 99 -7.42 26.58 22.43
C MET A 99 -6.22 27.42 21.99
N MET A 100 -5.56 28.12 22.91
CA MET A 100 -4.33 28.87 22.61
C MET A 100 -3.18 28.00 22.17
N LEU A 101 -3.19 26.73 22.52
CA LEU A 101 -2.21 25.72 22.01
C LEU A 101 -2.68 25.08 20.70
N ALA A 102 -3.98 24.79 20.58
CA ALA A 102 -4.55 24.10 19.42
C ALA A 102 -4.51 24.96 18.15
N LEU A 103 -4.85 26.25 18.24
CA LEU A 103 -4.90 27.13 17.08
C LEU A 103 -3.55 27.34 16.39
N PRO A 104 -2.45 27.70 17.08
CA PRO A 104 -1.13 27.78 16.44
C PRO A 104 -0.66 26.41 15.88
N GLY A 105 -0.97 25.32 16.60
CA GLY A 105 -0.70 23.97 16.13
C GLY A 105 -1.44 23.62 14.84
N GLY A 106 -2.72 23.99 14.75
CA GLY A 106 -3.53 23.83 13.55
C GLY A 106 -3.01 24.65 12.36
N LEU A 107 -2.65 25.91 12.59
CA LEU A 107 -2.05 26.77 11.57
C LEU A 107 -0.70 26.23 11.07
N ALA A 108 0.17 25.78 11.99
CA ALA A 108 1.42 25.15 11.63
C ALA A 108 1.19 23.84 10.82
N GLY A 109 0.17 23.05 11.22
CA GLY A 109 -0.23 21.84 10.49
C GLY A 109 -0.69 22.14 9.06
N ILE A 110 -1.50 23.19 8.86
CA ILE A 110 -1.92 23.64 7.53
C ILE A 110 -0.72 24.09 6.70
N ALA A 111 0.23 24.84 7.29
CA ALA A 111 1.45 25.26 6.60
C ALA A 111 2.30 24.05 6.18
N ILE A 112 2.51 23.09 7.06
CA ILE A 112 3.23 21.84 6.74
C ILE A 112 2.53 21.07 5.62
N ALA A 113 1.19 20.95 5.68
CA ALA A 113 0.40 20.30 4.64
C ALA A 113 0.54 21.01 3.27
N TYR A 114 0.53 22.34 3.26
CA TYR A 114 0.74 23.12 2.05
C TYR A 114 2.11 22.84 1.41
N PHE A 115 3.19 22.88 2.18
CA PHE A 115 4.53 22.57 1.68
C PHE A 115 4.67 21.10 1.25
N ALA A 116 4.05 20.17 1.97
CA ALA A 116 4.04 18.76 1.60
C ALA A 116 3.32 18.51 0.26
N VAL A 117 2.15 19.12 0.05
CA VAL A 117 1.39 19.05 -1.21
C VAL A 117 2.18 19.72 -2.34
N ALA A 118 2.78 20.88 -2.10
CA ALA A 118 3.62 21.57 -3.08
C ALA A 118 4.84 20.69 -3.47
N GLY A 119 5.49 20.06 -2.50
CA GLY A 119 6.60 19.14 -2.73
C GLY A 119 6.19 17.88 -3.52
N LEU A 120 5.02 17.30 -3.22
CA LEU A 120 4.46 16.16 -3.96
C LEU A 120 4.16 16.54 -5.42
N ASN A 121 3.57 17.71 -5.65
CA ASN A 121 3.29 18.20 -7.01
C ASN A 121 4.58 18.53 -7.80
N ALA A 122 5.60 19.07 -7.14
CA ALA A 122 6.89 19.35 -7.77
C ALA A 122 7.67 18.07 -8.10
N GLY A 123 7.67 17.09 -7.20
CA GLY A 123 8.35 15.80 -7.38
C GLY A 123 7.65 14.85 -8.34
N LYS A 124 6.38 15.09 -8.67
CA LYS A 124 5.54 14.23 -9.52
C LYS A 124 5.89 12.74 -9.40
N PRO A 125 5.65 12.12 -8.23
CA PRO A 125 5.89 10.68 -8.08
C PRO A 125 5.15 9.91 -9.19
N LEU A 126 5.71 8.81 -9.67
CA LEU A 126 5.14 7.96 -10.73
C LEU A 126 3.65 7.60 -10.48
N VAL A 127 3.25 7.50 -9.21
CA VAL A 127 1.83 7.25 -8.82
C VAL A 127 0.91 8.38 -9.25
N LEU A 128 1.39 9.63 -9.28
CA LEU A 128 0.60 10.82 -9.55
C LEU A 128 0.78 11.34 -10.98
N GLU A 129 1.60 10.69 -11.80
CA GLU A 129 1.90 11.14 -13.17
C GLU A 129 0.64 11.31 -14.03
N ASN A 130 -0.35 10.44 -13.85
CA ASN A 130 -1.61 10.43 -14.60
C ASN A 130 -2.78 11.11 -13.88
N TYR A 131 -2.54 11.70 -12.70
CA TYR A 131 -3.58 12.41 -11.94
C TYR A 131 -3.38 13.92 -12.02
N PRO A 132 -4.48 14.70 -11.94
CA PRO A 132 -4.38 16.15 -11.83
C PRO A 132 -3.60 16.55 -10.59
N ALA A 133 -2.99 17.73 -10.60
CA ALA A 133 -2.27 18.26 -9.45
C ALA A 133 -3.15 18.27 -8.20
N ILE A 134 -2.60 17.80 -7.08
CA ILE A 134 -3.31 17.79 -5.81
C ILE A 134 -3.48 19.23 -5.35
N SER A 135 -4.71 19.64 -5.06
CA SER A 135 -5.02 20.98 -4.54
C SER A 135 -5.64 20.88 -3.14
N MET A 136 -5.35 21.86 -2.30
CA MET A 136 -6.04 22.03 -1.02
C MET A 136 -7.30 22.85 -1.27
N ASP A 137 -8.46 22.22 -1.17
CA ASP A 137 -9.75 22.87 -1.31
C ASP A 137 -10.24 23.49 0.02
N VAL A 138 -11.20 24.40 -0.09
CA VAL A 138 -11.81 25.07 1.07
C VAL A 138 -12.49 24.09 2.02
N VAL A 139 -13.03 22.99 1.49
CA VAL A 139 -13.73 21.97 2.29
C VAL A 139 -12.71 21.24 3.18
N THR A 140 -11.57 20.85 2.64
CA THR A 140 -10.48 20.20 3.39
C THR A 140 -9.92 21.15 4.47
N LEU A 141 -9.73 22.43 4.15
CA LEU A 141 -9.28 23.42 5.12
C LEU A 141 -10.30 23.65 6.24
N ALA A 142 -11.58 23.78 5.90
CA ALA A 142 -12.67 23.94 6.87
C ALA A 142 -12.80 22.71 7.78
N PHE A 143 -12.69 21.49 7.20
CA PHE A 143 -12.68 20.24 7.95
C PHE A 143 -11.49 20.18 8.92
N THR A 144 -10.29 20.51 8.48
CA THR A 144 -9.07 20.51 9.30
C THR A 144 -9.19 21.52 10.44
N PHE A 145 -9.72 22.71 10.16
CA PHE A 145 -9.96 23.73 11.18
C PHE A 145 -11.01 23.28 12.21
N ALA A 146 -12.14 22.74 11.75
CA ALA A 146 -13.17 22.19 12.63
C ALA A 146 -12.63 21.06 13.50
N LEU A 147 -11.84 20.14 12.92
CA LEU A 147 -11.20 19.05 13.65
C LEU A 147 -10.23 19.57 14.71
N THR A 148 -9.45 20.62 14.41
CA THR A 148 -8.55 21.28 15.38
C THR A 148 -9.32 21.88 16.56
N LEU A 149 -10.44 22.53 16.31
CA LEU A 149 -11.29 23.07 17.36
C LEU A 149 -11.92 21.96 18.22
N VAL A 150 -12.48 20.94 17.60
CA VAL A 150 -13.13 19.81 18.29
C VAL A 150 -12.12 19.07 19.16
N THR A 151 -10.94 18.76 18.64
CA THR A 151 -9.89 18.06 19.39
C THR A 151 -9.38 18.91 20.54
N GLY A 152 -9.12 20.21 20.35
CA GLY A 152 -8.72 21.13 21.40
C GLY A 152 -9.77 21.24 22.53
N LEU A 153 -11.05 21.25 22.17
CA LEU A 153 -12.17 21.30 23.12
C LEU A 153 -12.32 19.99 23.89
N VAL A 154 -12.40 18.85 23.19
CA VAL A 154 -12.65 17.52 23.78
C VAL A 154 -11.51 17.14 24.74
N PHE A 155 -10.26 17.28 24.30
CA PHE A 155 -9.12 16.88 25.11
C PHE A 155 -8.71 17.93 26.14
N GLY A 156 -9.11 19.19 25.97
CA GLY A 156 -9.04 20.23 27.03
C GLY A 156 -10.09 20.06 28.11
N MET A 157 -11.24 19.44 27.81
CA MET A 157 -12.34 19.29 28.77
C MET A 157 -12.01 18.32 29.91
N ALA A 158 -11.37 17.18 29.65
CA ALA A 158 -11.03 16.17 30.65
C ALA A 158 -10.17 16.73 31.80
N PRO A 159 -9.02 17.42 31.54
CA PRO A 159 -8.24 18.06 32.59
C PRO A 159 -8.98 19.26 33.24
N ALA A 160 -9.80 19.98 32.49
CA ALA A 160 -10.59 21.09 33.03
C ALA A 160 -11.62 20.62 34.07
N VAL A 161 -12.34 19.54 33.78
CA VAL A 161 -13.29 18.93 34.72
C VAL A 161 -12.57 18.32 35.92
N ALA A 162 -11.43 17.67 35.70
CA ALA A 162 -10.61 17.13 36.79
C ALA A 162 -10.11 18.24 37.73
N ALA A 163 -9.66 19.36 37.20
CA ALA A 163 -9.21 20.53 37.95
C ALA A 163 -10.36 21.19 38.75
N ALA A 164 -11.57 21.25 38.16
CA ALA A 164 -12.75 21.84 38.82
C ALA A 164 -13.33 20.97 39.96
N ARG A 165 -12.99 19.68 40.02
CA ARG A 165 -13.43 18.72 41.08
C ARG A 165 -12.52 18.71 42.31
N VAL A 166 -11.49 19.55 42.39
CA VAL A 166 -10.61 19.65 43.56
C VAL A 166 -11.43 20.04 44.81
N SER A 167 -11.36 19.22 45.88
CA SER A 167 -12.02 19.54 47.14
C SER A 167 -11.13 20.52 47.92
N ILE A 168 -11.73 21.64 48.33
CA ILE A 168 -11.07 22.69 49.14
C ILE A 168 -10.60 22.11 50.49
N HIS A 169 -11.40 21.20 51.04
CA HIS A 169 -11.13 20.59 52.35
C HIS A 169 -9.88 19.71 52.32
N ASP A 170 -9.73 18.89 51.27
CA ASP A 170 -8.57 18.00 51.11
C ASP A 170 -7.30 18.78 50.76
N ALA A 171 -7.43 19.89 50.01
CA ALA A 171 -6.30 20.72 49.61
C ALA A 171 -5.71 21.57 50.75
N LEU A 172 -6.56 21.98 51.71
CA LEU A 172 -6.16 22.78 52.87
C LEU A 172 -5.75 21.92 54.08
N LYS A 173 -6.35 20.75 54.25
CA LYS A 173 -6.08 19.83 55.38
C LYS A 173 -4.86 18.96 55.22
N SER A 174 -4.39 18.77 54.01
CA SER A 174 -3.22 17.94 53.68
C SER A 174 -1.95 18.77 53.72
N GLY A 175 -1.50 19.15 54.89
CA GLY A 175 -0.10 19.41 55.16
C GLY A 175 0.74 18.16 54.81
N GLY A 176 1.01 17.93 53.53
CA GLY A 176 1.96 16.93 53.07
C GLY A 176 1.45 15.52 52.69
N HIS A 177 0.19 15.13 52.93
CA HIS A 177 -0.28 13.77 52.59
C HIS A 177 -1.45 13.79 51.60
N MET A 178 -1.17 13.68 50.33
CA MET A 178 -2.16 13.53 49.25
C MET A 178 -2.70 12.10 49.20
N LEU A 179 -3.83 11.76 49.78
CA LEU A 179 -4.27 10.38 49.93
C LEU A 179 -5.37 9.87 48.99
N SER A 180 -6.21 10.66 48.36
CA SER A 180 -7.29 10.07 47.54
C SER A 180 -7.39 10.56 46.08
N GLY A 181 -7.24 11.83 45.79
CA GLY A 181 -7.33 12.35 44.41
C GLY A 181 -6.13 11.99 43.51
N GLY A 182 -4.96 11.78 44.09
CA GLY A 182 -3.71 11.47 43.37
C GLY A 182 -3.64 10.09 42.71
N ARG A 183 -4.31 9.08 43.30
CA ARG A 183 -4.27 7.70 42.75
C ARG A 183 -5.15 7.53 41.51
N ALA A 184 -6.31 8.16 41.47
CA ALA A 184 -7.20 8.10 40.30
C ALA A 184 -6.57 8.79 39.09
N ALA A 185 -6.00 9.99 39.28
CA ALA A 185 -5.30 10.69 38.20
C ALA A 185 -4.04 9.95 37.71
N ALA A 186 -3.31 9.28 38.61
CA ALA A 186 -2.16 8.48 38.23
C ALA A 186 -2.58 7.24 37.41
N ARG A 187 -3.64 6.53 37.81
CA ARG A 187 -4.20 5.39 37.06
C ARG A 187 -4.70 5.83 35.68
N LEU A 188 -5.41 6.97 35.59
CA LEU A 188 -5.88 7.49 34.31
C LEU A 188 -4.72 7.73 33.34
N ARG A 189 -3.61 8.34 33.80
CA ARG A 189 -2.43 8.54 32.96
C ARG A 189 -1.77 7.24 32.53
N GLN A 190 -1.69 6.25 33.41
CA GLN A 190 -1.16 4.92 33.04
C GLN A 190 -2.02 4.26 31.96
N VAL A 191 -3.35 4.32 32.09
CA VAL A 191 -4.29 3.81 31.09
C VAL A 191 -4.12 4.53 29.76
N LEU A 192 -3.98 5.85 29.79
CA LEU A 192 -3.76 6.65 28.58
C LEU A 192 -2.44 6.29 27.87
N VAL A 193 -1.35 6.09 28.63
CA VAL A 193 -0.06 5.64 28.05
C VAL A 193 -0.15 4.22 27.49
N VAL A 194 -0.84 3.30 28.19
CA VAL A 194 -1.07 1.94 27.69
C VAL A 194 -1.88 1.96 26.40
N ALA A 195 -2.93 2.78 26.33
CA ALA A 195 -3.74 2.96 25.12
C ALA A 195 -2.91 3.56 23.98
N GLU A 196 -2.10 4.59 24.25
CA GLU A 196 -1.21 5.24 23.30
C GLU A 196 -0.18 4.25 22.72
N LEU A 197 0.54 3.54 23.57
CA LEU A 197 1.50 2.53 23.17
C LEU A 197 0.83 1.38 22.40
N GLY A 198 -0.39 0.97 22.82
CA GLY A 198 -1.16 -0.07 22.15
C GLY A 198 -1.57 0.34 20.74
N VAL A 199 -2.05 1.58 20.56
CA VAL A 199 -2.39 2.14 19.25
C VAL A 199 -1.15 2.28 18.37
N SER A 200 -0.03 2.72 18.95
CA SER A 200 1.25 2.80 18.22
C SER A 200 1.73 1.43 17.76
N LEU A 201 1.53 0.38 18.57
CA LEU A 201 1.85 -0.98 18.17
C LEU A 201 0.97 -1.46 17.00
N VAL A 202 -0.31 -1.12 16.99
CA VAL A 202 -1.20 -1.43 15.86
C VAL A 202 -0.69 -0.81 14.56
N LEU A 203 -0.31 0.48 14.59
CA LEU A 203 0.27 1.17 13.42
C LEU A 203 1.60 0.54 12.99
N LEU A 204 2.44 0.18 13.95
CA LEU A 204 3.74 -0.42 13.70
C LEU A 204 3.61 -1.82 13.05
N ILE A 205 2.66 -2.64 13.52
CA ILE A 205 2.35 -3.94 12.93
C ILE A 205 1.79 -3.75 11.52
N GLY A 206 0.88 -2.80 11.31
CA GLY A 206 0.35 -2.48 9.97
C GLY A 206 1.46 -2.06 9.00
N ALA A 207 2.36 -1.18 9.42
CA ALA A 207 3.52 -0.75 8.63
C ALA A 207 4.47 -1.93 8.31
N GLY A 208 4.74 -2.78 9.29
CA GLY A 208 5.59 -3.96 9.13
C GLY A 208 5.01 -4.98 8.16
N LEU A 209 3.70 -5.26 8.24
CA LEU A 209 3.00 -6.17 7.31
C LEU A 209 3.06 -5.64 5.87
N LEU A 210 2.76 -4.36 5.66
CA LEU A 210 2.80 -3.74 4.34
C LEU A 210 4.23 -3.69 3.78
N ALA A 211 5.22 -3.37 4.60
CA ALA A 211 6.63 -3.37 4.20
C ALA A 211 7.08 -4.77 3.76
N ARG A 212 6.76 -5.82 4.52
CA ARG A 212 7.08 -7.20 4.15
C ARG A 212 6.34 -7.66 2.90
N SER A 213 5.06 -7.29 2.78
CA SER A 213 4.25 -7.56 1.60
C SER A 213 4.87 -6.92 0.35
N PHE A 214 5.30 -5.66 0.46
CA PHE A 214 5.98 -4.95 -0.62
C PHE A 214 7.31 -5.60 -1.02
N VAL A 215 8.14 -5.99 -0.05
CA VAL A 215 9.41 -6.69 -0.34
C VAL A 215 9.16 -7.99 -1.08
N LYS A 216 8.18 -8.80 -0.63
CA LYS A 216 7.81 -10.04 -1.33
C LYS A 216 7.29 -9.79 -2.74
N LEU A 217 6.47 -8.74 -2.92
CA LEU A 217 5.95 -8.38 -4.23
C LEU A 217 7.06 -7.91 -5.17
N ALA A 218 7.99 -7.09 -4.68
CA ALA A 218 9.14 -6.60 -5.43
C ALA A 218 10.15 -7.70 -5.80
N GLN A 219 10.21 -8.77 -5.01
CA GLN A 219 11.05 -9.94 -5.26
C GLN A 219 10.35 -11.07 -6.02
N THR A 220 9.12 -10.85 -6.47
CA THR A 220 8.36 -11.86 -7.21
C THR A 220 9.03 -12.14 -8.54
N ASP A 221 9.27 -13.42 -8.83
CA ASP A 221 9.78 -13.87 -10.12
C ASP A 221 8.74 -13.59 -11.21
N LEU A 222 9.13 -12.77 -12.18
CA LEU A 222 8.30 -12.39 -13.33
C LEU A 222 8.17 -13.51 -14.36
N GLY A 223 9.02 -14.53 -14.27
CA GLY A 223 9.18 -15.59 -15.29
C GLY A 223 10.06 -15.17 -16.45
N PHE A 224 10.64 -13.96 -16.42
CA PHE A 224 11.61 -13.45 -17.38
C PHE A 224 12.49 -12.36 -16.78
N PRO A 225 13.73 -12.16 -17.27
CA PRO A 225 14.61 -11.06 -16.85
C PRO A 225 14.13 -9.74 -17.46
N ALA A 226 13.76 -8.79 -16.58
CA ALA A 226 13.28 -7.46 -16.97
C ALA A 226 14.39 -6.52 -17.44
N GLU A 227 15.63 -6.84 -17.07
CA GLU A 227 16.81 -6.04 -17.39
C GLU A 227 17.03 -5.94 -18.91
N ASN A 228 17.50 -4.78 -19.35
CA ASN A 228 17.83 -4.54 -20.75
C ASN A 228 16.66 -4.74 -21.74
N LEU A 229 15.41 -4.59 -21.29
CA LEU A 229 14.24 -4.61 -22.15
C LEU A 229 13.66 -3.20 -22.34
N LEU A 230 13.59 -2.76 -23.60
CA LEU A 230 12.84 -1.59 -24.03
C LEU A 230 11.51 -2.04 -24.61
N THR A 231 10.44 -1.35 -24.25
CA THR A 231 9.11 -1.58 -24.81
C THR A 231 8.52 -0.29 -25.32
N LEU A 232 7.82 -0.35 -26.43
CA LEU A 232 7.08 0.77 -27.02
C LEU A 232 5.89 0.21 -27.80
N ARG A 233 4.88 1.01 -28.03
CA ARG A 233 3.72 0.63 -28.85
C ARG A 233 3.70 1.41 -30.14
N VAL A 234 3.33 0.72 -31.20
CA VAL A 234 3.06 1.31 -32.50
C VAL A 234 1.61 1.01 -32.87
N ASN A 235 0.86 2.04 -33.25
CA ASN A 235 -0.51 1.89 -33.71
C ASN A 235 -0.57 2.25 -35.20
N LEU A 236 -0.75 1.25 -36.05
CA LEU A 236 -0.73 1.45 -37.50
C LEU A 236 -1.99 2.15 -37.98
N VAL A 237 -1.82 3.28 -38.64
CA VAL A 237 -2.88 4.10 -39.23
C VAL A 237 -2.65 4.29 -40.71
N GLY A 238 -3.74 4.37 -41.47
CA GLY A 238 -3.71 4.63 -42.89
C GLY A 238 -4.05 3.40 -43.78
N ALA A 239 -4.39 3.69 -45.03
CA ALA A 239 -4.87 2.68 -45.98
C ALA A 239 -3.91 1.49 -46.22
N PRO A 240 -2.56 1.65 -46.26
CA PRO A 240 -1.64 0.54 -46.44
C PRO A 240 -1.75 -0.55 -45.36
N TYR A 241 -2.24 -0.17 -44.17
CA TYR A 241 -2.33 -1.07 -43.00
C TYR A 241 -3.76 -1.53 -42.71
N ALA A 242 -4.69 -1.30 -43.62
CA ALA A 242 -6.04 -1.85 -43.53
C ALA A 242 -6.07 -3.37 -43.70
N THR A 243 -5.02 -3.96 -44.28
CA THR A 243 -4.90 -5.40 -44.50
C THR A 243 -3.90 -6.03 -43.55
N ALA A 244 -4.10 -7.29 -43.21
CA ALA A 244 -3.16 -8.06 -42.38
C ALA A 244 -1.77 -8.21 -43.03
N GLU A 245 -1.69 -8.25 -44.36
CA GLU A 245 -0.43 -8.25 -45.10
C GLU A 245 0.35 -6.96 -44.89
N GLY A 246 -0.30 -5.81 -45.02
CA GLY A 246 0.33 -4.51 -44.78
C GLY A 246 0.86 -4.35 -43.36
N GLN A 247 0.05 -4.78 -42.38
CA GLN A 247 0.43 -4.77 -40.97
C GLN A 247 1.66 -5.66 -40.70
N LYS A 248 1.64 -6.90 -41.17
CA LYS A 248 2.78 -7.82 -41.06
C LYS A 248 4.02 -7.33 -41.78
N GLY A 249 3.85 -6.76 -42.99
CA GLY A 249 4.93 -6.17 -43.77
C GLY A 249 5.65 -5.07 -42.98
N PHE A 250 4.88 -4.18 -42.33
CA PHE A 250 5.44 -3.12 -41.50
C PHE A 250 6.28 -3.70 -40.35
N TYR A 251 5.69 -4.57 -39.51
CA TYR A 251 6.40 -5.11 -38.35
C TYR A 251 7.61 -5.95 -38.74
N ASN A 252 7.54 -6.75 -39.80
CA ASN A 252 8.68 -7.52 -40.29
C ASN A 252 9.81 -6.61 -40.75
N ASN A 253 9.51 -5.51 -41.48
CA ASN A 253 10.50 -4.53 -41.89
C ASN A 253 11.16 -3.83 -40.71
N VAL A 254 10.37 -3.46 -39.69
CA VAL A 254 10.89 -2.87 -38.45
C VAL A 254 11.82 -3.85 -37.74
N LEU A 255 11.39 -5.10 -37.52
CA LEU A 255 12.19 -6.12 -36.84
C LEU A 255 13.50 -6.40 -37.59
N GLN A 256 13.47 -6.49 -38.93
CA GLN A 256 14.65 -6.68 -39.76
C GLN A 256 15.64 -5.50 -39.66
N ARG A 257 15.15 -4.27 -39.59
CA ARG A 257 16.00 -3.09 -39.39
C ARG A 257 16.61 -3.05 -38.00
N LEU A 258 15.83 -3.38 -36.98
CA LEU A 258 16.29 -3.43 -35.58
C LEU A 258 17.38 -4.49 -35.37
N SER A 259 17.28 -5.64 -36.02
CA SER A 259 18.30 -6.71 -35.90
C SER A 259 19.68 -6.31 -36.46
N ARG A 260 19.76 -5.23 -37.25
CA ARG A 260 21.03 -4.68 -37.77
C ARG A 260 21.71 -3.68 -36.83
N LEU A 261 21.01 -3.24 -35.76
CA LEU A 261 21.58 -2.30 -34.81
C LEU A 261 22.48 -3.03 -33.80
N PRO A 262 23.76 -2.63 -33.61
CA PRO A 262 24.68 -3.31 -32.69
C PRO A 262 24.20 -3.33 -31.22
N ILE A 263 23.41 -2.32 -30.83
CA ILE A 263 22.84 -2.22 -29.50
C ILE A 263 21.66 -3.17 -29.27
N VAL A 264 21.05 -3.72 -30.32
CA VAL A 264 19.90 -4.61 -30.27
C VAL A 264 20.39 -6.06 -30.32
N ARG A 265 20.08 -6.82 -29.29
CA ARG A 265 20.37 -8.26 -29.24
C ARG A 265 19.26 -9.07 -29.91
N HIS A 266 18.02 -8.80 -29.53
CA HIS A 266 16.81 -9.40 -30.09
C HIS A 266 15.69 -8.38 -30.12
N ALA A 267 14.75 -8.52 -31.05
CA ALA A 267 13.55 -7.72 -31.13
C ALA A 267 12.34 -8.58 -31.47
N ALA A 268 11.19 -8.27 -30.92
CA ALA A 268 9.95 -8.99 -31.14
C ALA A 268 8.74 -8.06 -31.07
N VAL A 269 7.60 -8.51 -31.56
CA VAL A 269 6.31 -7.86 -31.35
C VAL A 269 5.34 -8.77 -30.63
N MET A 270 4.45 -8.14 -29.86
CA MET A 270 3.36 -8.78 -29.12
C MET A 270 2.11 -7.93 -29.21
N GLU A 271 0.93 -8.54 -29.36
CA GLU A 271 -0.35 -7.84 -29.44
C GLU A 271 -0.68 -7.07 -28.15
N ALA A 272 -0.52 -7.71 -27.00
CA ALA A 272 -0.76 -7.09 -25.71
C ALA A 272 0.58 -6.82 -25.00
N PRO A 273 0.80 -5.63 -24.44
CA PRO A 273 2.00 -5.40 -23.65
C PRO A 273 2.06 -6.31 -22.43
N LEU A 274 3.29 -6.71 -22.06
CA LEU A 274 3.56 -7.66 -20.97
C LEU A 274 2.98 -7.20 -19.63
N GLU A 275 2.80 -5.90 -19.45
CA GLU A 275 2.45 -5.28 -18.16
C GLU A 275 1.00 -4.81 -18.04
N GLU A 276 0.23 -4.67 -19.12
CA GLU A 276 -1.08 -3.98 -19.04
C GLU A 276 -2.23 -4.87 -18.55
N GLY A 277 -2.03 -6.16 -18.31
CA GLY A 277 -3.11 -7.06 -17.84
C GLY A 277 -4.32 -7.16 -18.80
N TRP A 278 -4.28 -6.37 -19.86
CA TRP A 278 -5.27 -6.35 -20.94
C TRP A 278 -4.79 -7.31 -22.02
N TYR A 279 -5.14 -8.56 -21.87
CA TYR A 279 -5.05 -9.53 -22.93
C TYR A 279 -6.45 -9.98 -23.31
N ARG A 280 -6.62 -10.31 -24.57
CA ARG A 280 -7.85 -10.95 -25.01
C ARG A 280 -7.92 -12.32 -24.34
N THR A 281 -9.14 -12.71 -23.99
CA THR A 281 -9.40 -14.06 -23.55
C THR A 281 -10.10 -14.84 -24.68
N THR A 282 -9.90 -16.13 -24.67
CA THR A 282 -10.56 -17.04 -25.60
C THR A 282 -11.05 -18.28 -24.85
N MET A 283 -12.24 -18.72 -25.22
CA MET A 283 -12.77 -19.98 -24.74
C MET A 283 -12.37 -21.09 -25.70
N PHE A 284 -11.95 -22.21 -25.17
CA PHE A 284 -11.47 -23.34 -25.98
C PHE A 284 -12.00 -24.66 -25.44
N GLN A 285 -11.80 -25.72 -26.20
CA GLN A 285 -12.11 -27.10 -25.83
C GLN A 285 -11.03 -28.00 -26.40
N ILE A 286 -10.72 -29.11 -25.74
CA ILE A 286 -9.83 -30.14 -26.31
C ILE A 286 -10.55 -30.77 -27.51
N ALA A 287 -9.87 -30.81 -28.66
CA ALA A 287 -10.42 -31.42 -29.88
C ALA A 287 -10.64 -32.93 -29.69
N GLY A 288 -11.74 -33.44 -30.21
CA GLY A 288 -12.11 -34.85 -30.04
C GLY A 288 -12.96 -35.17 -28.80
N GLN A 289 -13.05 -34.27 -27.84
CA GLN A 289 -13.94 -34.44 -26.69
C GLN A 289 -15.39 -34.09 -27.05
N ALA A 290 -16.34 -34.62 -26.25
CA ALA A 290 -17.75 -34.29 -26.38
C ALA A 290 -18.00 -32.78 -26.38
N PRO A 291 -18.96 -32.26 -27.18
CA PRO A 291 -19.22 -30.82 -27.24
C PRO A 291 -19.65 -30.25 -25.90
N VAL A 292 -18.92 -29.26 -25.41
CA VAL A 292 -19.28 -28.50 -24.19
C VAL A 292 -19.87 -27.15 -24.62
N PRO A 293 -20.99 -26.70 -24.01
CA PRO A 293 -21.53 -25.38 -24.23
C PRO A 293 -20.48 -24.29 -24.01
N MET A 294 -20.48 -23.23 -24.82
CA MET A 294 -19.43 -22.22 -24.81
C MET A 294 -19.23 -21.58 -23.42
N ALA A 295 -20.32 -21.33 -22.70
CA ALA A 295 -20.29 -20.75 -21.34
C ALA A 295 -19.64 -21.66 -20.27
N GLN A 296 -19.41 -22.94 -20.57
CA GLN A 296 -18.79 -23.93 -19.66
C GLN A 296 -17.38 -24.29 -20.09
N ARG A 297 -16.90 -23.76 -21.23
CA ARG A 297 -15.55 -24.03 -21.72
C ARG A 297 -14.51 -23.31 -20.87
N PRO A 298 -13.34 -23.91 -20.67
CA PRO A 298 -12.23 -23.20 -20.03
C PRO A 298 -11.82 -21.97 -20.84
N GLU A 299 -11.39 -20.95 -20.13
CA GLU A 299 -10.93 -19.67 -20.66
C GLU A 299 -9.42 -19.54 -20.49
N ALA A 300 -8.75 -18.97 -21.48
CA ALA A 300 -7.34 -18.62 -21.41
C ALA A 300 -7.10 -17.24 -22.02
N GLY A 301 -6.08 -16.56 -21.51
CA GLY A 301 -5.54 -15.40 -22.18
C GLY A 301 -4.94 -15.80 -23.53
N VAL A 302 -5.04 -14.91 -24.52
CA VAL A 302 -4.44 -15.13 -25.83
C VAL A 302 -3.72 -13.87 -26.32
N SER A 303 -2.54 -14.05 -26.89
CA SER A 303 -1.81 -12.97 -27.56
C SER A 303 -1.11 -13.48 -28.81
N VAL A 304 -1.02 -12.60 -29.79
CA VAL A 304 -0.26 -12.86 -31.02
C VAL A 304 1.14 -12.30 -30.83
N VAL A 305 2.16 -13.13 -31.14
CA VAL A 305 3.58 -12.81 -30.92
C VAL A 305 4.40 -13.12 -32.17
N SER A 306 5.52 -12.41 -32.38
CA SER A 306 6.49 -12.80 -33.41
C SER A 306 7.27 -14.05 -33.01
N ARG A 307 7.93 -14.70 -33.98
CA ARG A 307 8.73 -15.91 -33.73
C ARG A 307 9.77 -15.75 -32.64
N ASP A 308 10.48 -14.63 -32.66
CA ASP A 308 11.59 -14.35 -31.75
C ASP A 308 11.16 -13.87 -30.38
N PHE A 309 9.84 -13.84 -30.10
CA PHE A 309 9.28 -13.32 -28.86
C PHE A 309 9.85 -14.02 -27.62
N PHE A 310 9.84 -15.34 -27.59
CA PHE A 310 10.30 -16.10 -26.41
C PHE A 310 11.80 -15.91 -26.14
N GLN A 311 12.61 -15.78 -27.21
CA GLN A 311 14.04 -15.48 -27.09
C GLN A 311 14.27 -14.02 -26.66
N THR A 312 13.49 -13.07 -27.20
CA THR A 312 13.60 -11.65 -26.87
C THR A 312 13.26 -11.39 -25.42
N VAL A 313 12.19 -12.00 -24.92
CA VAL A 313 11.76 -11.86 -23.51
C VAL A 313 12.56 -12.80 -22.60
N ALA A 314 13.22 -13.83 -23.18
CA ALA A 314 13.93 -14.89 -22.47
C ALA A 314 13.03 -15.74 -21.57
N ILE A 315 11.85 -16.12 -22.08
CA ILE A 315 10.93 -17.03 -21.41
C ILE A 315 11.46 -18.47 -21.60
N PRO A 316 11.63 -19.24 -20.51
CA PRO A 316 12.17 -20.58 -20.62
C PRO A 316 11.19 -21.54 -21.31
N LEU A 317 11.67 -22.31 -22.30
CA LEU A 317 10.96 -23.45 -22.86
C LEU A 317 10.97 -24.59 -21.84
N ARG A 318 9.81 -25.17 -21.55
CA ARG A 318 9.66 -26.28 -20.60
C ARG A 318 9.50 -27.63 -21.28
N ALA A 319 8.76 -27.66 -22.40
CA ALA A 319 8.55 -28.87 -23.18
C ALA A 319 8.29 -28.53 -24.65
N GLY A 320 8.61 -29.42 -25.57
CA GLY A 320 8.39 -29.25 -27.00
C GLY A 320 9.32 -28.24 -27.65
N ARG A 321 8.80 -27.38 -28.52
CA ARG A 321 9.55 -26.35 -29.24
C ARG A 321 8.79 -25.00 -29.26
N ILE A 322 9.49 -23.93 -29.52
CA ILE A 322 8.90 -22.61 -29.86
C ILE A 322 8.57 -22.56 -31.37
N PHE A 323 7.99 -21.43 -31.82
CA PHE A 323 7.71 -21.23 -33.26
C PHE A 323 9.00 -21.20 -34.09
N ASP A 324 8.94 -21.84 -35.27
CA ASP A 324 10.05 -21.88 -36.23
C ASP A 324 9.64 -21.43 -37.64
N MET A 325 10.56 -21.57 -38.61
CA MET A 325 10.33 -21.13 -39.99
C MET A 325 9.32 -21.99 -40.76
N GLN A 326 9.05 -23.23 -40.28
CA GLN A 326 8.06 -24.12 -40.87
C GLN A 326 6.63 -23.78 -40.47
N ASP A 327 6.49 -23.03 -39.36
CA ASP A 327 5.18 -22.57 -38.85
C ASP A 327 4.73 -21.34 -39.66
N ASN A 328 4.22 -21.55 -40.83
CA ASN A 328 3.77 -20.53 -41.78
C ASN A 328 2.29 -20.73 -42.18
N ARG A 329 1.74 -19.85 -43.03
CA ARG A 329 0.34 -19.90 -43.52
C ARG A 329 -0.01 -21.14 -44.29
N GLY A 330 0.58 -22.08 -44.52
CA GLY A 330 0.20 -23.30 -45.21
C GLY A 330 0.19 -24.51 -44.28
N SER A 331 0.70 -24.32 -43.08
CA SER A 331 0.75 -25.37 -42.07
C SER A 331 -0.48 -25.43 -41.20
N THR A 332 -0.73 -26.56 -40.56
CA THR A 332 -1.72 -26.64 -39.47
C THR A 332 -1.40 -25.63 -38.40
N ASP A 333 -2.40 -24.88 -37.91
CA ASP A 333 -2.23 -23.81 -36.93
C ASP A 333 -1.57 -24.35 -35.65
N LYS A 334 -0.45 -23.75 -35.25
CA LYS A 334 0.37 -24.15 -34.10
C LYS A 334 0.23 -23.10 -32.99
N ILE A 335 0.25 -23.58 -31.78
CA ILE A 335 0.21 -22.70 -30.59
C ILE A 335 1.26 -23.14 -29.57
N VAL A 336 1.72 -22.18 -28.80
CA VAL A 336 2.53 -22.38 -27.61
C VAL A 336 1.68 -21.99 -26.40
N VAL A 337 1.75 -22.75 -25.34
CA VAL A 337 0.97 -22.51 -24.12
C VAL A 337 1.89 -22.32 -22.92
N ASN A 338 1.41 -21.69 -21.87
CA ASN A 338 2.19 -21.57 -20.63
C ASN A 338 1.99 -22.80 -19.70
N GLU A 339 2.87 -22.91 -18.69
CA GLU A 339 2.77 -23.99 -17.68
C GLU A 339 1.44 -24.00 -16.94
N ALA A 340 0.83 -22.83 -16.68
CA ALA A 340 -0.45 -22.73 -15.99
C ALA A 340 -1.56 -23.43 -16.77
N LEU A 341 -1.64 -23.22 -18.09
CA LEU A 341 -2.59 -23.91 -18.96
C LEU A 341 -2.30 -25.42 -18.98
N ALA A 342 -1.03 -25.80 -19.16
CA ALA A 342 -0.64 -27.20 -19.22
C ALA A 342 -1.04 -27.95 -17.94
N ARG A 343 -0.79 -27.38 -16.75
CA ARG A 343 -1.13 -28.00 -15.46
C ARG A 343 -2.64 -28.07 -15.21
N GLN A 344 -3.38 -27.04 -15.62
CA GLN A 344 -4.81 -26.97 -15.35
C GLN A 344 -5.64 -27.87 -16.29
N ILE A 345 -5.23 -27.95 -17.55
CA ILE A 345 -6.02 -28.63 -18.60
C ILE A 345 -5.56 -30.06 -18.84
N PHE A 346 -4.27 -30.33 -18.64
CA PHE A 346 -3.63 -31.65 -18.88
C PHE A 346 -2.87 -32.14 -17.62
N PRO A 347 -3.56 -32.31 -16.46
CA PRO A 347 -2.90 -32.69 -15.22
C PRO A 347 -2.26 -34.08 -15.34
N GLY A 348 -0.92 -34.12 -15.33
CA GLY A 348 -0.15 -35.37 -15.46
C GLY A 348 -0.02 -35.93 -16.88
N GLU A 349 -0.61 -35.29 -17.90
CA GLU A 349 -0.53 -35.69 -19.30
C GLU A 349 0.44 -34.78 -20.09
N ASN A 350 0.92 -35.29 -21.21
CA ASN A 350 1.74 -34.50 -22.12
C ASN A 350 0.84 -33.63 -23.02
N PRO A 351 0.88 -32.29 -22.91
CA PRO A 351 0.08 -31.43 -23.76
C PRO A 351 0.59 -31.31 -25.21
N ILE A 352 1.84 -31.69 -25.48
CA ILE A 352 2.45 -31.58 -26.81
C ILE A 352 1.74 -32.52 -27.81
N GLY A 353 1.33 -31.96 -28.97
CA GLY A 353 0.58 -32.68 -29.99
C GLY A 353 -0.95 -32.66 -29.78
N GLN A 354 -1.41 -32.29 -28.58
CA GLN A 354 -2.85 -32.12 -28.33
C GLN A 354 -3.40 -30.95 -29.15
N ARG A 355 -4.67 -31.05 -29.55
CA ARG A 355 -5.34 -30.00 -30.33
C ARG A 355 -6.40 -29.29 -29.51
N LEU A 356 -6.39 -27.98 -29.56
CA LEU A 356 -7.42 -27.12 -28.98
C LEU A 356 -8.33 -26.58 -30.09
N ALA A 357 -9.64 -26.65 -29.88
CA ALA A 357 -10.67 -26.13 -30.77
C ALA A 357 -11.23 -24.82 -30.24
N PHE A 358 -11.33 -23.82 -31.11
CA PHE A 358 -11.76 -22.45 -30.81
C PHE A 358 -13.03 -22.08 -31.57
N GLY A 359 -13.68 -21.03 -31.09
CA GLY A 359 -14.90 -20.47 -31.70
C GLY A 359 -16.17 -21.26 -31.36
N PRO A 360 -17.35 -20.69 -31.70
CA PRO A 360 -18.64 -21.29 -31.38
C PRO A 360 -18.78 -22.69 -31.95
N ASN A 361 -18.43 -22.86 -33.21
CA ASN A 361 -18.59 -24.11 -33.98
C ASN A 361 -17.32 -24.96 -33.99
N ARG A 362 -16.30 -24.63 -33.19
CA ARG A 362 -15.02 -25.37 -33.16
C ARG A 362 -14.33 -25.44 -34.53
N SER A 363 -14.56 -24.47 -35.38
CA SER A 363 -14.10 -24.39 -36.76
C SER A 363 -12.58 -24.21 -36.88
N SER A 364 -11.97 -23.56 -35.86
CA SER A 364 -10.52 -23.37 -35.81
C SER A 364 -9.89 -24.34 -34.81
N GLN A 365 -8.93 -25.13 -35.26
CA GLN A 365 -8.17 -26.04 -34.40
C GLN A 365 -6.69 -25.71 -34.51
N SER A 366 -6.02 -25.69 -33.36
CA SER A 366 -4.58 -25.45 -33.30
C SER A 366 -3.89 -26.52 -32.47
N THR A 367 -2.71 -26.95 -32.90
CA THR A 367 -1.92 -27.97 -32.21
C THR A 367 -0.91 -27.33 -31.26
N ILE A 368 -0.85 -27.84 -30.03
CA ILE A 368 0.16 -27.42 -29.05
C ILE A 368 1.52 -27.99 -29.46
N VAL A 369 2.49 -27.11 -29.71
CA VAL A 369 3.86 -27.51 -30.10
C VAL A 369 4.88 -27.26 -29.00
N GLY A 370 4.56 -26.40 -28.04
CA GLY A 370 5.45 -26.08 -26.93
C GLY A 370 4.75 -25.61 -25.67
N VAL A 371 5.42 -25.84 -24.56
CA VAL A 371 5.05 -25.30 -23.24
C VAL A 371 6.17 -24.41 -22.77
N VAL A 372 5.84 -23.17 -22.40
CA VAL A 372 6.80 -22.17 -21.91
C VAL A 372 6.51 -21.80 -20.46
N GLY A 373 7.48 -21.18 -19.79
CA GLY A 373 7.32 -20.66 -18.45
C GLY A 373 6.16 -19.68 -18.34
N ASN A 374 5.67 -19.50 -17.13
CA ASN A 374 4.63 -18.51 -16.85
C ASN A 374 5.22 -17.09 -16.83
N ILE A 375 4.51 -16.12 -17.38
CA ILE A 375 4.79 -14.71 -17.24
C ILE A 375 3.82 -14.15 -16.20
N ARG A 376 4.33 -13.35 -15.26
CA ARG A 376 3.53 -12.50 -14.38
C ARG A 376 3.48 -11.10 -14.98
N GLY A 377 2.33 -10.73 -15.51
CA GLY A 377 2.07 -9.41 -16.10
C GLY A 377 1.76 -8.35 -15.04
N SER A 378 0.87 -7.42 -15.37
CA SER A 378 0.48 -6.27 -14.54
C SER A 378 -0.04 -6.60 -13.14
N ALA A 379 -0.59 -7.77 -12.93
CA ALA A 379 -0.97 -8.25 -11.61
C ALA A 379 0.19 -9.06 -11.00
N LEU A 380 1.28 -8.38 -10.64
CA LEU A 380 2.47 -9.01 -10.02
C LEU A 380 2.13 -9.93 -8.85
N GLY A 381 1.01 -9.63 -8.17
CA GLY A 381 0.51 -10.40 -7.03
C GLY A 381 -0.44 -11.55 -7.38
N ALA A 382 -0.87 -11.69 -8.63
CA ALA A 382 -1.79 -12.75 -9.01
C ALA A 382 -1.05 -14.05 -9.36
N GLU A 383 -1.74 -15.17 -9.18
CA GLU A 383 -1.24 -16.44 -9.71
C GLU A 383 -1.27 -16.42 -11.24
N PRO A 384 -0.30 -17.09 -11.89
CA PRO A 384 -0.27 -17.20 -13.35
C PRO A 384 -1.54 -17.86 -13.88
N THR A 385 -2.20 -17.18 -14.82
CA THR A 385 -3.40 -17.70 -15.48
C THR A 385 -3.05 -18.49 -16.73
N PRO A 386 -3.92 -19.41 -17.19
CA PRO A 386 -3.78 -20.09 -18.48
C PRO A 386 -3.58 -19.10 -19.62
N PHE A 387 -2.58 -19.33 -20.47
CA PHE A 387 -2.25 -18.41 -21.56
C PHE A 387 -1.83 -19.16 -22.83
N ILE A 388 -2.26 -18.64 -23.99
CA ILE A 388 -2.03 -19.18 -25.32
C ILE A 388 -1.30 -18.13 -26.17
N TYR A 389 -0.19 -18.52 -26.76
CA TYR A 389 0.55 -17.71 -27.72
C TYR A 389 0.31 -18.21 -29.13
N ARG A 390 -0.01 -17.28 -30.04
CA ARG A 390 -0.19 -17.52 -31.47
C ARG A 390 0.88 -16.78 -32.26
N CYS A 391 1.35 -17.35 -33.35
CA CYS A 391 2.37 -16.68 -34.16
C CYS A 391 1.75 -15.68 -35.16
N THR A 392 2.34 -14.49 -35.28
CA THR A 392 2.03 -13.53 -36.38
C THR A 392 2.24 -14.17 -37.75
N CYS A 393 3.10 -15.19 -37.83
CA CYS A 393 3.41 -15.92 -39.07
C CYS A 393 2.21 -16.73 -39.60
N GLN A 394 1.27 -17.13 -38.77
CA GLN A 394 0.13 -17.98 -39.11
C GLN A 394 -1.22 -17.27 -39.07
N THR A 395 -1.41 -16.31 -38.16
CA THR A 395 -2.71 -15.65 -37.93
C THR A 395 -2.91 -14.40 -38.79
N ASN A 396 -4.15 -14.07 -39.08
CA ASN A 396 -4.63 -12.79 -39.67
C ASN A 396 -5.54 -12.10 -38.65
N SER A 397 -4.99 -11.76 -37.49
CA SER A 397 -5.75 -11.08 -36.47
C SER A 397 -5.98 -9.62 -36.88
N PRO A 398 -7.20 -9.10 -36.80
CA PRO A 398 -7.46 -7.67 -37.04
C PRO A 398 -6.82 -6.77 -35.98
N PHE A 399 -6.30 -7.34 -34.90
CA PHE A 399 -5.69 -6.61 -33.79
C PHE A 399 -4.18 -6.39 -33.98
N GLU A 400 -3.58 -6.90 -35.05
CA GLU A 400 -2.16 -6.68 -35.39
C GLU A 400 -1.86 -5.22 -35.80
N SER A 401 -2.88 -4.38 -35.95
CA SER A 401 -2.71 -2.93 -36.17
C SER A 401 -2.06 -2.21 -34.96
N SER A 402 -2.22 -2.72 -33.73
CA SER A 402 -1.63 -2.13 -32.54
C SER A 402 -0.83 -3.17 -31.79
N MET A 403 0.50 -3.14 -31.91
CA MET A 403 1.39 -4.10 -31.24
C MET A 403 2.43 -3.39 -30.39
N ALA A 404 2.81 -4.06 -29.31
CA ALA A 404 3.97 -3.69 -28.51
C ALA A 404 5.24 -4.24 -29.20
N LEU A 405 6.20 -3.36 -29.46
CA LEU A 405 7.54 -3.70 -29.89
C LEU A 405 8.40 -3.88 -28.64
N ILE A 406 9.04 -5.03 -28.50
CA ILE A 406 9.89 -5.39 -27.38
C ILE A 406 11.30 -5.58 -27.93
N VAL A 407 12.26 -4.87 -27.35
CA VAL A 407 13.66 -4.88 -27.79
C VAL A 407 14.57 -5.21 -26.61
N ARG A 408 15.30 -6.31 -26.73
CA ARG A 408 16.38 -6.64 -25.79
C ARG A 408 17.67 -6.02 -26.28
N THR A 409 18.27 -5.21 -25.44
CA THR A 409 19.50 -4.48 -25.75
C THR A 409 20.72 -5.15 -25.14
N THR A 410 21.91 -4.81 -25.65
CA THR A 410 23.21 -5.27 -25.12
C THR A 410 23.73 -4.38 -23.99
N ALA A 411 23.16 -3.16 -23.85
CA ALA A 411 23.52 -2.16 -22.86
C ALA A 411 22.24 -1.46 -22.36
N ASP A 412 22.38 -0.33 -21.64
CA ASP A 412 21.22 0.45 -21.13
C ASP A 412 20.18 0.69 -22.24
N PRO A 413 18.93 0.19 -22.07
CA PRO A 413 17.89 0.35 -23.07
C PRO A 413 17.50 1.81 -23.33
N ARG A 414 17.75 2.73 -22.40
CA ARG A 414 17.48 4.16 -22.61
C ARG A 414 18.35 4.76 -23.71
N ALA A 415 19.60 4.28 -23.86
CA ALA A 415 20.47 4.71 -24.94
C ALA A 415 19.99 4.26 -26.32
N ALA A 416 19.19 3.18 -26.40
CA ALA A 416 18.66 2.65 -27.64
C ALA A 416 17.40 3.38 -28.14
N ILE A 417 16.70 4.16 -27.31
CA ILE A 417 15.39 4.73 -27.61
C ILE A 417 15.37 5.44 -28.96
N ARG A 418 16.25 6.45 -29.15
CA ARG A 418 16.30 7.24 -30.40
C ARG A 418 16.61 6.39 -31.62
N SER A 419 17.50 5.40 -31.48
CA SER A 419 17.87 4.50 -32.57
C SER A 419 16.72 3.58 -32.95
N VAL A 420 15.99 3.05 -31.97
CA VAL A 420 14.81 2.20 -32.19
C VAL A 420 13.67 3.00 -32.83
N GLU A 421 13.33 4.17 -32.30
CA GLU A 421 12.32 5.06 -32.90
C GLU A 421 12.70 5.45 -34.33
N GLY A 422 13.97 5.77 -34.57
CA GLY A 422 14.48 6.11 -35.89
C GLY A 422 14.28 4.96 -36.90
N GLN A 423 14.42 3.69 -36.51
CA GLN A 423 14.14 2.57 -37.40
C GLN A 423 12.65 2.38 -37.70
N VAL A 424 11.78 2.65 -36.74
CA VAL A 424 10.32 2.61 -36.94
C VAL A 424 9.93 3.72 -37.94
N TYR A 425 10.40 4.96 -37.73
CA TYR A 425 10.12 6.09 -38.62
C TYR A 425 10.80 5.95 -39.99
N ALA A 426 11.87 5.17 -40.10
CA ALA A 426 12.49 4.87 -41.41
C ALA A 426 11.64 3.89 -42.25
N VAL A 427 10.71 3.16 -41.66
CA VAL A 427 9.70 2.37 -42.39
C VAL A 427 8.51 3.25 -42.76
N ASP A 428 7.96 4.01 -41.82
CA ASP A 428 6.89 4.97 -42.07
C ASP A 428 6.89 6.07 -40.99
N ARG A 429 7.08 7.34 -41.41
CA ARG A 429 7.13 8.49 -40.50
C ARG A 429 5.78 8.88 -39.89
N ASN A 430 4.69 8.41 -40.46
CA ASN A 430 3.35 8.79 -40.03
C ASN A 430 2.81 7.88 -38.92
N GLN A 431 3.55 6.86 -38.53
CA GLN A 431 3.06 5.93 -37.51
C GLN A 431 3.33 6.44 -36.10
N PRO A 432 2.28 6.61 -35.26
CA PRO A 432 2.48 7.07 -33.89
C PRO A 432 3.17 6.01 -33.03
N ILE A 433 4.22 6.45 -32.35
CA ILE A 433 4.90 5.68 -31.30
C ILE A 433 4.50 6.24 -29.95
N PHE A 434 4.16 5.40 -29.01
CA PHE A 434 3.79 5.82 -27.65
C PHE A 434 4.21 4.78 -26.61
N GLY A 435 4.21 5.20 -25.33
CA GLY A 435 4.55 4.33 -24.21
C GLY A 435 5.98 3.80 -24.24
N VAL A 436 6.94 4.59 -24.74
CA VAL A 436 8.36 4.22 -24.78
C VAL A 436 8.90 4.23 -23.35
N LYS A 437 9.11 3.05 -22.78
CA LYS A 437 9.61 2.87 -21.40
C LYS A 437 10.46 1.59 -21.33
N THR A 438 11.43 1.60 -20.41
CA THR A 438 12.12 0.35 -20.09
C THR A 438 11.17 -0.56 -19.30
N MET A 439 11.41 -1.85 -19.30
CA MET A 439 10.62 -2.80 -18.50
C MET A 439 10.78 -2.51 -17.00
N GLU A 440 11.96 -2.09 -16.56
CA GLU A 440 12.21 -1.67 -15.19
C GLU A 440 11.37 -0.45 -14.79
N ASP A 441 11.28 0.58 -15.66
CA ASP A 441 10.43 1.76 -15.42
C ASP A 441 8.94 1.36 -15.33
N ARG A 442 8.49 0.41 -16.15
CA ARG A 442 7.12 -0.11 -16.11
C ARG A 442 6.83 -0.87 -14.81
N LEU A 443 7.75 -1.73 -14.40
CA LEU A 443 7.64 -2.45 -13.12
C LEU A 443 7.68 -1.47 -11.94
N GLY A 444 8.55 -0.47 -11.99
CA GLY A 444 8.59 0.60 -11.02
C GLY A 444 7.26 1.35 -10.91
N ALA A 445 6.63 1.64 -12.05
CA ALA A 445 5.31 2.28 -12.09
C ALA A 445 4.20 1.35 -11.54
N ALA A 446 4.25 0.06 -11.84
CA ALA A 446 3.30 -0.93 -11.32
C ALA A 446 3.41 -1.10 -9.78
N LEU A 447 4.62 -0.98 -9.23
CA LEU A 447 4.88 -1.06 -7.78
C LEU A 447 4.70 0.28 -7.04
N ALA A 448 4.59 1.39 -7.78
CA ALA A 448 4.55 2.73 -7.19
C ALA A 448 3.40 2.94 -6.19
N PRO A 449 2.16 2.46 -6.41
CA PRO A 449 1.08 2.61 -5.45
C PRO A 449 1.39 1.92 -4.11
N GLN A 450 1.91 0.69 -4.16
CA GLN A 450 2.27 -0.07 -2.97
C GLN A 450 3.43 0.58 -2.21
N ARG A 451 4.46 1.03 -2.92
CA ARG A 451 5.57 1.80 -2.33
C ARG A 451 5.09 3.06 -1.63
N PHE A 452 4.14 3.76 -2.22
CA PHE A 452 3.56 4.97 -1.64
C PHE A 452 2.78 4.68 -0.36
N HIS A 453 1.96 3.61 -0.34
CA HIS A 453 1.25 3.18 0.86
C HIS A 453 2.21 2.80 2.00
N VAL A 454 3.26 2.03 1.71
CA VAL A 454 4.28 1.65 2.70
C VAL A 454 4.98 2.88 3.26
N LEU A 455 5.34 3.84 2.41
CA LEU A 455 5.98 5.09 2.83
C LEU A 455 5.08 5.88 3.78
N LEU A 456 3.82 6.10 3.41
CA LEU A 456 2.89 6.89 4.22
C LEU A 456 2.60 6.25 5.58
N ILE A 457 2.29 4.95 5.59
CA ILE A 457 2.01 4.24 6.85
C ILE A 457 3.29 4.12 7.69
N GLY A 458 4.45 3.97 7.06
CA GLY A 458 5.76 4.01 7.72
C GLY A 458 6.02 5.36 8.40
N ILE A 459 5.71 6.48 7.75
CA ILE A 459 5.80 7.83 8.34
C ILE A 459 4.85 7.95 9.55
N PHE A 460 3.60 7.49 9.43
CA PHE A 460 2.65 7.53 10.54
C PHE A 460 3.09 6.66 11.71
N ALA A 461 3.63 5.48 11.46
CA ALA A 461 4.20 4.62 12.50
C ALA A 461 5.41 5.28 13.19
N ALA A 462 6.28 5.96 12.44
CA ALA A 462 7.41 6.70 13.00
C ALA A 462 6.94 7.88 13.87
N ILE A 463 5.96 8.65 13.40
CA ILE A 463 5.36 9.74 14.19
C ILE A 463 4.73 9.18 15.47
N ALA A 464 3.97 8.09 15.37
CA ALA A 464 3.36 7.42 16.52
C ALA A 464 4.42 6.95 17.54
N LEU A 465 5.54 6.39 17.08
CA LEU A 465 6.65 6.00 17.95
C LEU A 465 7.28 7.20 18.68
N VAL A 466 7.52 8.30 17.96
CA VAL A 466 8.09 9.53 18.57
C VAL A 466 7.12 10.10 19.60
N LEU A 467 5.83 10.20 19.28
CA LEU A 467 4.82 10.68 20.22
C LEU A 467 4.73 9.77 21.44
N SER A 468 4.73 8.45 21.27
CA SER A 468 4.73 7.49 22.38
C SER A 468 5.98 7.58 23.25
N ALA A 469 7.15 7.83 22.66
CA ALA A 469 8.39 8.07 23.43
C ALA A 469 8.24 9.33 24.31
N VAL A 470 7.65 10.42 23.78
CA VAL A 470 7.37 11.65 24.52
C VAL A 470 6.36 11.37 25.65
N GLY A 471 5.29 10.61 25.37
CA GLY A 471 4.30 10.22 26.36
C GLY A 471 4.88 9.42 27.52
N VAL A 472 5.66 8.37 27.22
CA VAL A 472 6.36 7.57 28.24
C VAL A 472 7.33 8.43 29.04
N TYR A 473 8.15 9.25 28.37
CA TYR A 473 9.07 10.17 29.04
C TYR A 473 8.34 11.13 30.00
N GLY A 474 7.25 11.74 29.55
CA GLY A 474 6.46 12.66 30.36
C GLY A 474 5.87 12.01 31.60
N VAL A 475 5.30 10.81 31.47
CA VAL A 475 4.71 10.08 32.61
C VAL A 475 5.79 9.59 33.59
N MET A 476 6.91 9.07 33.08
CA MET A 476 8.02 8.62 33.93
C MET A 476 8.66 9.80 34.67
N SER A 477 8.91 10.92 34.00
CA SER A 477 9.44 12.14 34.63
C SER A 477 8.54 12.64 35.76
N TYR A 478 7.23 12.62 35.53
CA TYR A 478 6.26 13.03 36.55
C TYR A 478 6.22 12.05 37.74
N GLN A 479 6.28 10.73 37.49
CA GLN A 479 6.33 9.73 38.56
C GLN A 479 7.59 9.86 39.42
N VAL A 480 8.74 10.06 38.77
CA VAL A 480 10.03 10.31 39.47
C VAL A 480 9.91 11.56 40.36
N MET A 481 9.41 12.68 39.81
CA MET A 481 9.25 13.92 40.57
C MET A 481 8.34 13.75 41.80
N ARG A 482 7.24 12.97 41.70
CA ARG A 482 6.36 12.70 42.86
C ARG A 482 7.00 11.81 43.92
N ARG A 483 7.96 10.95 43.55
CA ARG A 483 8.63 10.01 44.43
C ARG A 483 10.02 10.47 44.83
N THR A 484 10.40 11.73 44.54
CA THR A 484 11.75 12.24 44.82
C THR A 484 12.12 12.09 46.28
N ARG A 485 11.18 12.37 47.23
CA ARG A 485 11.39 12.19 48.66
C ARG A 485 11.58 10.69 49.05
N GLU A 486 10.75 9.77 48.50
CA GLU A 486 10.87 8.34 48.72
C GLU A 486 12.20 7.81 48.19
N ILE A 487 12.59 8.26 46.99
CA ILE A 487 13.88 7.91 46.36
C ILE A 487 15.03 8.47 47.21
N GLY A 488 14.92 9.73 47.68
CA GLY A 488 15.93 10.36 48.55
C GLY A 488 16.11 9.61 49.87
N ILE A 489 15.04 9.17 50.53
CA ILE A 489 15.12 8.36 51.76
C ILE A 489 15.80 7.01 51.47
N ARG A 490 15.43 6.33 50.39
CA ARG A 490 16.05 5.06 50.01
C ARG A 490 17.54 5.20 49.70
N MET A 491 17.93 6.30 49.05
CA MET A 491 19.33 6.63 48.75
C MET A 491 20.09 6.94 50.02
N ALA A 492 19.50 7.71 50.97
CA ALA A 492 20.08 7.97 52.28
C ALA A 492 20.27 6.70 53.12
N MET A 493 19.39 5.69 52.95
CA MET A 493 19.51 4.37 53.58
C MET A 493 20.46 3.41 52.83
N GLY A 494 21.23 3.87 51.84
CA GLY A 494 22.26 3.08 51.14
C GLY A 494 21.79 2.35 49.88
N ALA A 495 20.65 2.69 49.31
CA ALA A 495 20.23 2.12 48.03
C ALA A 495 21.16 2.53 46.89
N ARG A 496 21.63 1.58 46.08
CA ARG A 496 22.48 1.84 44.92
C ARG A 496 21.70 2.56 43.81
N PRO A 497 22.33 3.51 43.05
CA PRO A 497 21.69 4.18 41.92
C PRO A 497 21.03 3.23 40.89
N GLY A 498 21.66 2.07 40.65
CA GLY A 498 21.10 1.03 39.75
C GLY A 498 19.78 0.45 40.21
N ASN A 499 19.48 0.43 41.52
CA ASN A 499 18.20 -0.07 42.03
C ASN A 499 17.05 0.91 41.68
N VAL A 500 17.33 2.21 41.71
CA VAL A 500 16.40 3.26 41.32
C VAL A 500 16.10 3.19 39.82
N VAL A 501 17.15 3.07 39.00
CA VAL A 501 16.99 2.90 37.53
C VAL A 501 16.17 1.64 37.22
N ARG A 502 16.48 0.51 37.84
CA ARG A 502 15.76 -0.76 37.63
C ARG A 502 14.27 -0.65 38.04
N MET A 503 13.96 0.11 39.10
CA MET A 503 12.58 0.34 39.54
C MET A 503 11.79 1.13 38.49
N VAL A 504 12.33 2.26 38.02
CA VAL A 504 11.65 3.13 37.05
C VAL A 504 11.52 2.44 35.69
N VAL A 505 12.59 1.79 35.20
CA VAL A 505 12.57 1.06 33.93
C VAL A 505 11.61 -0.15 34.03
N GLY A 506 11.56 -0.84 35.16
CA GLY A 506 10.63 -1.95 35.40
C GLY A 506 9.15 -1.53 35.30
N GLU A 507 8.79 -0.34 35.79
CA GLU A 507 7.44 0.21 35.63
C GLU A 507 7.14 0.49 34.15
N SER A 508 8.10 1.02 33.39
CA SER A 508 7.95 1.26 31.94
C SER A 508 7.78 -0.03 31.14
N VAL A 509 8.51 -1.07 31.50
CA VAL A 509 8.38 -2.40 30.90
C VAL A 509 7.01 -3.01 31.20
N ALA A 510 6.51 -2.86 32.42
CA ALA A 510 5.16 -3.33 32.78
C ALA A 510 4.07 -2.64 31.94
N LEU A 511 4.18 -1.30 31.74
CA LEU A 511 3.28 -0.56 30.87
C LEU A 511 3.40 -1.00 29.40
N ALA A 512 4.64 -1.23 28.90
CA ALA A 512 4.87 -1.73 27.55
C ALA A 512 4.29 -3.14 27.33
N VAL A 513 4.38 -4.03 28.32
CA VAL A 513 3.77 -5.37 28.26
C VAL A 513 2.25 -5.28 28.23
N ALA A 514 1.64 -4.45 29.10
CA ALA A 514 0.20 -4.23 29.07
C ALA A 514 -0.27 -3.66 27.72
N ALA A 515 0.48 -2.70 27.18
CA ALA A 515 0.22 -2.12 25.87
C ALA A 515 0.42 -3.14 24.74
N ALA A 516 1.42 -4.02 24.85
CA ALA A 516 1.65 -5.08 23.86
C ALA A 516 0.46 -6.03 23.80
N VAL A 517 -0.09 -6.45 24.94
CA VAL A 517 -1.29 -7.32 24.99
C VAL A 517 -2.49 -6.62 24.36
N ALA A 518 -2.76 -5.37 24.72
CA ALA A 518 -3.87 -4.60 24.16
C ALA A 518 -3.68 -4.32 22.67
N GLY A 519 -2.46 -3.91 22.28
CA GLY A 519 -2.11 -3.59 20.89
C GLY A 519 -2.11 -4.81 19.98
N LEU A 520 -1.63 -5.98 20.43
CA LEU A 520 -1.73 -7.23 19.68
C LEU A 520 -3.18 -7.66 19.45
N GLY A 521 -4.04 -7.50 20.47
CA GLY A 521 -5.48 -7.73 20.33
C GLY A 521 -6.13 -6.79 19.32
N GLY A 522 -5.80 -5.50 19.39
CA GLY A 522 -6.26 -4.50 18.42
C GLY A 522 -5.73 -4.76 17.00
N ALA A 523 -4.45 -5.12 16.86
CA ALA A 523 -3.86 -5.48 15.59
C ALA A 523 -4.49 -6.73 14.99
N TRP A 524 -4.73 -7.77 15.79
CA TRP A 524 -5.42 -8.98 15.35
C TRP A 524 -6.80 -8.69 14.74
N TRP A 525 -7.53 -7.75 15.31
CA TRP A 525 -8.83 -7.35 14.78
C TRP A 525 -8.71 -6.47 13.54
N LEU A 526 -7.79 -5.51 13.54
CA LEU A 526 -7.70 -4.48 12.50
C LEU A 526 -6.97 -4.98 11.23
N THR A 527 -6.02 -5.91 11.36
CA THR A 527 -5.24 -6.43 10.21
C THR A 527 -6.09 -7.22 9.21
N ARG A 528 -7.29 -7.64 9.58
CA ARG A 528 -8.27 -8.23 8.66
C ARG A 528 -8.64 -7.28 7.51
N TYR A 529 -8.70 -5.97 7.79
CA TYR A 529 -8.98 -4.96 6.77
C TYR A 529 -7.79 -4.70 5.83
N LEU A 530 -6.58 -5.09 6.24
CA LEU A 530 -5.39 -5.02 5.42
C LEU A 530 -5.24 -6.22 4.47
N GLN A 531 -6.00 -7.28 4.66
CA GLN A 531 -5.83 -8.56 3.95
C GLN A 531 -5.90 -8.41 2.44
N SER A 532 -6.77 -7.54 1.92
CA SER A 532 -6.88 -7.24 0.49
C SER A 532 -5.69 -6.46 -0.09
N MET A 533 -4.84 -5.88 0.77
CA MET A 533 -3.65 -5.10 0.38
C MET A 533 -2.35 -5.90 0.57
N LEU A 534 -2.44 -7.08 1.20
CA LEU A 534 -1.26 -7.91 1.50
C LEU A 534 -1.02 -8.92 0.38
N TYR A 535 0.23 -9.03 -0.04
CA TYR A 535 0.70 -10.04 -0.98
C TYR A 535 1.71 -10.99 -0.33
N GLY A 536 1.46 -12.29 -0.43
CA GLY A 536 2.37 -13.33 0.06
C GLY A 536 2.63 -13.31 1.58
N VAL A 537 1.90 -12.48 2.33
CA VAL A 537 2.00 -12.37 3.79
C VAL A 537 0.61 -12.54 4.38
N THR A 538 0.48 -13.36 5.40
CA THR A 538 -0.78 -13.50 6.12
C THR A 538 -1.03 -12.30 7.04
N ALA A 539 -2.30 -11.96 7.28
CA ALA A 539 -2.67 -10.88 8.21
C ALA A 539 -2.14 -11.12 9.64
N LEU A 540 -1.83 -12.38 9.99
CA LEU A 540 -1.26 -12.80 11.26
C LEU A 540 0.18 -13.30 11.10
N ASP A 541 1.03 -12.52 10.43
CA ASP A 541 2.42 -12.88 10.21
C ASP A 541 3.21 -12.93 11.53
N GLY A 542 3.62 -14.13 11.92
CA GLY A 542 4.26 -14.38 13.21
C GLY A 542 5.55 -13.56 13.43
N VAL A 543 6.31 -13.29 12.38
CA VAL A 543 7.55 -12.49 12.49
C VAL A 543 7.22 -11.03 12.82
N THR A 544 6.26 -10.44 12.14
CA THR A 544 5.83 -9.05 12.39
C THR A 544 5.21 -8.92 13.79
N PHE A 545 4.34 -9.85 14.18
CA PHE A 545 3.69 -9.87 15.50
C PHE A 545 4.66 -10.12 16.65
N ALA A 546 5.81 -10.76 16.42
CA ALA A 546 6.86 -10.95 17.43
C ALA A 546 7.84 -9.78 17.48
N THR A 547 8.26 -9.22 16.34
CA THR A 547 9.30 -8.20 16.28
C THR A 547 8.80 -6.81 16.70
N MET A 548 7.58 -6.42 16.33
CA MET A 548 7.08 -5.07 16.60
C MET A 548 6.84 -4.77 18.09
N PRO A 549 6.35 -5.70 18.94
CA PRO A 549 6.34 -5.51 20.40
C PRO A 549 7.74 -5.31 21.00
N VAL A 550 8.77 -5.99 20.45
CA VAL A 550 10.16 -5.82 20.91
C VAL A 550 10.66 -4.42 20.58
N VAL A 551 10.39 -3.91 19.38
CA VAL A 551 10.73 -2.53 18.99
C VAL A 551 10.07 -1.53 19.94
N LEU A 552 8.78 -1.71 20.24
CA LEU A 552 8.03 -0.84 21.16
C LEU A 552 8.60 -0.89 22.58
N ALA A 553 8.90 -2.08 23.10
CA ALA A 553 9.50 -2.25 24.42
C ALA A 553 10.89 -1.57 24.51
N THR A 554 11.72 -1.73 23.48
CA THR A 554 13.02 -1.06 23.38
C THR A 554 12.86 0.46 23.43
N LEU A 555 11.89 1.00 22.71
CA LEU A 555 11.58 2.43 22.72
C LEU A 555 11.13 2.91 24.11
N ALA A 556 10.25 2.16 24.78
CA ALA A 556 9.76 2.50 26.11
C ALA A 556 10.91 2.50 27.15
N ILE A 557 11.83 1.54 27.07
CA ILE A 557 13.03 1.47 27.90
C ILE A 557 13.93 2.70 27.62
N ALA A 558 14.21 3.00 26.36
CA ALA A 558 15.03 4.14 25.98
C ALA A 558 14.43 5.48 26.45
N ALA A 559 13.11 5.67 26.28
CA ALA A 559 12.42 6.87 26.71
C ALA A 559 12.39 7.04 28.24
N SER A 560 12.34 5.94 29.00
CA SER A 560 12.34 5.97 30.46
C SER A 560 13.75 6.09 31.08
N PHE A 561 14.79 5.83 30.32
CA PHE A 561 16.17 5.83 30.83
C PHE A 561 16.61 7.20 31.32
N ALA A 562 16.33 8.28 30.58
CA ALA A 562 16.74 9.63 30.96
C ALA A 562 16.11 10.11 32.29
N PRO A 563 14.78 9.98 32.55
CA PRO A 563 14.21 10.30 33.85
C PRO A 563 14.72 9.36 34.96
N ALA A 564 14.92 8.08 34.69
CA ALA A 564 15.44 7.13 35.65
C ALA A 564 16.89 7.47 36.09
N TRP A 565 17.72 7.85 35.13
CA TRP A 565 19.10 8.25 35.39
C TRP A 565 19.19 9.57 36.17
N ARG A 566 18.35 10.55 35.87
CA ARG A 566 18.24 11.80 36.66
C ARG A 566 17.84 11.51 38.11
N ALA A 567 16.84 10.64 38.31
CA ALA A 567 16.39 10.21 39.63
C ALA A 567 17.51 9.56 40.47
N SER A 568 18.35 8.76 39.82
CA SER A 568 19.46 8.05 40.50
C SER A 568 20.61 8.95 40.97
N ARG A 569 20.62 10.21 40.51
CA ARG A 569 21.62 11.24 40.85
C ARG A 569 21.08 12.34 41.76
N THR A 570 19.85 12.22 42.24
CA THR A 570 19.26 13.23 43.15
C THR A 570 20.01 13.17 44.48
N ASP A 571 20.52 14.33 44.95
CA ASP A 571 21.17 14.47 46.25
C ASP A 571 20.17 14.24 47.39
N PRO A 572 20.40 13.25 48.27
CA PRO A 572 19.49 12.97 49.41
C PRO A 572 19.28 14.17 50.31
N THR A 573 20.27 15.07 50.46
CA THR A 573 20.19 16.25 51.32
C THR A 573 19.26 17.30 50.78
N THR A 574 19.24 17.52 49.44
CA THR A 574 18.28 18.44 48.78
C THR A 574 16.87 17.87 48.76
N ALA A 575 16.73 16.54 48.54
CA ALA A 575 15.41 15.87 48.53
C ALA A 575 14.69 15.87 49.88
N LEU A 576 15.41 16.06 51.01
CA LEU A 576 14.86 16.13 52.35
C LEU A 576 14.66 17.58 52.84
N ARG A 577 15.22 18.61 52.16
CA ARG A 577 15.25 20.00 52.54
C ARG A 577 14.13 20.85 51.89
N ASP A 578 13.52 20.40 50.82
CA ASP A 578 12.40 21.05 50.16
C ASP A 578 11.10 20.86 50.99
N GLU A 579 10.92 21.73 52.01
CA GLU A 579 9.66 22.00 52.72
C GLU A 579 8.86 23.09 52.04
#